data_5d4fdd247b674584a39910920e97bf53
#
_entry.id   5d4fdd247b674584a39910920e97bf53
#
_cell.length_a   1.000
_cell.length_b   1.000
_cell.length_c   1.000
_cell.angle_alpha   90.00
_cell.angle_beta   90.00
_cell.angle_gamma   90.00
#
_symmetry.space_group_name_H-M   'P 1'
#
loop_
_entity.id
_entity.type
_entity.pdbx_description
1 polymer ?
#
loop_
_entity_poly.entity_id
_entity_poly.type
_entity_poly.pdbx_seq_one_letter_code
_entity_poly.pdbx_strand_id
1 'polypeptide(L)'
;SKKDIQSAAKTFSHSPFSELGKSAMLGDDAAVIPQQSGLLLMASEGISPSLVEKEPWFAGWSSVLVNISDITAMGGKPIALVNSIWSENDLEKHNKILSGMSFACEKFNVPMVGGHSNQKSPYFALSVSILGLIEGPILSSRFADSGDELWIIANKDGYFFKDYPFWDAATKASATLLKKHFSLIPFLAKKNIIHAAKDISMGGITGTAVMFAESAGKKIVIDIEKIERPKGVPEFDWLTCFPSYGFLCAIKPDKANFLKDALRPYDELICCHIGNFKNGNSSVYIKNSNGAKLLWEE
;
A
#
# COMPACT_ATOMS: atom_id res chain seq x y z
N SER A 1 1.27 -4.32 18.82
CA SER A 1 0.34 -5.04 17.91
C SER A 1 -0.59 -4.03 17.26
N LYS A 2 -1.29 -4.40 16.16
CA LYS A 2 -2.32 -3.53 15.55
C LYS A 2 -3.45 -3.20 16.52
N LYS A 3 -3.77 -4.08 17.47
CA LYS A 3 -4.73 -3.78 18.56
C LYS A 3 -4.32 -2.56 19.38
N ASP A 4 -3.04 -2.34 19.59
CA ASP A 4 -2.54 -1.17 20.32
C ASP A 4 -2.71 0.11 19.49
N ILE A 5 -2.49 0.03 18.17
CA ILE A 5 -2.72 1.15 17.24
C ILE A 5 -4.20 1.48 17.14
N GLN A 6 -5.07 0.48 17.05
CA GLN A 6 -6.52 0.69 17.05
C GLN A 6 -7.04 1.22 18.39
N SER A 7 -6.48 0.76 19.51
CA SER A 7 -6.79 1.30 20.83
C SER A 7 -6.39 2.76 20.94
N ALA A 8 -5.20 3.14 20.43
CA ALA A 8 -4.77 4.52 20.36
C ALA A 8 -5.65 5.35 19.39
N ALA A 9 -6.04 4.80 18.23
CA ALA A 9 -6.94 5.45 17.30
C ALA A 9 -8.33 5.73 17.90
N LYS A 10 -8.83 4.87 18.79
CA LYS A 10 -10.08 5.13 19.53
C LYS A 10 -10.04 6.39 20.39
N THR A 11 -8.87 6.85 20.81
CA THR A 11 -8.70 8.11 21.51
C THR A 11 -9.07 9.31 20.66
N PHE A 12 -8.96 9.16 19.32
CA PHE A 12 -9.34 10.18 18.32
C PHE A 12 -10.69 9.87 17.66
N SER A 13 -11.59 9.18 18.36
CA SER A 13 -12.84 8.62 17.84
C SER A 13 -13.85 9.65 17.32
N HIS A 14 -13.63 10.93 17.53
CA HIS A 14 -14.44 11.99 16.97
C HIS A 14 -13.85 12.47 15.65
N SER A 15 -14.15 11.74 14.57
CA SER A 15 -13.85 12.28 13.23
C SER A 15 -14.66 13.56 13.01
N PRO A 16 -14.03 14.72 12.77
CA PRO A 16 -14.74 15.93 12.41
C PRO A 16 -15.41 15.84 11.02
N PHE A 17 -15.20 14.74 10.31
CA PHE A 17 -15.66 14.47 8.96
C PHE A 17 -16.68 13.32 8.91
N SER A 18 -17.53 13.23 9.93
CA SER A 18 -18.54 12.16 10.06
C SER A 18 -19.52 12.08 8.87
N GLU A 19 -19.70 13.17 8.13
CA GLU A 19 -20.49 13.23 6.91
C GLU A 19 -19.95 12.35 5.77
N LEU A 20 -18.64 12.00 5.81
CA LEU A 20 -18.04 11.10 4.84
C LEU A 20 -18.27 9.61 5.18
N GLY A 21 -18.95 9.31 6.30
CA GLY A 21 -19.28 7.95 6.71
C GLY A 21 -18.06 7.04 6.85
N LYS A 22 -18.10 5.86 6.24
CA LYS A 22 -17.03 4.85 6.36
C LYS A 22 -15.68 5.35 5.88
N SER A 23 -15.61 6.23 4.90
CA SER A 23 -14.35 6.75 4.36
C SER A 23 -13.60 7.71 5.30
N ALA A 24 -14.28 8.25 6.32
CA ALA A 24 -13.65 9.09 7.34
C ALA A 24 -13.12 8.31 8.55
N MET A 25 -13.33 6.99 8.60
CA MET A 25 -12.86 6.17 9.71
C MET A 25 -11.35 5.97 9.66
N LEU A 26 -10.71 6.07 10.83
CA LEU A 26 -9.26 5.83 10.96
C LEU A 26 -8.90 4.37 10.63
N GLY A 27 -7.66 4.16 10.16
CA GLY A 27 -7.07 2.84 9.94
C GLY A 27 -7.13 2.33 8.50
N ASP A 28 -7.48 3.18 7.53
CA ASP A 28 -7.26 2.92 6.10
C ASP A 28 -5.87 3.39 5.65
N ASP A 29 -5.51 3.24 4.39
CA ASP A 29 -4.18 3.58 3.86
C ASP A 29 -3.94 5.11 3.88
N ALA A 30 -4.97 5.92 3.70
CA ALA A 30 -4.90 7.36 3.89
C ALA A 30 -6.16 7.92 4.55
N ALA A 31 -6.01 9.01 5.29
CA ALA A 31 -7.13 9.80 5.79
C ALA A 31 -7.80 10.59 4.66
N VAL A 32 -9.13 10.60 4.64
CA VAL A 32 -9.92 11.38 3.67
C VAL A 32 -10.33 12.71 4.31
N ILE A 33 -9.99 13.82 3.65
CA ILE A 33 -10.25 15.17 4.15
C ILE A 33 -11.11 15.93 3.13
N PRO A 34 -12.32 16.38 3.52
CA PRO A 34 -13.18 17.16 2.64
C PRO A 34 -12.59 18.56 2.41
N GLN A 35 -12.78 19.07 1.21
CA GLN A 35 -12.53 20.47 0.85
C GLN A 35 -13.66 21.00 -0.04
N GLN A 36 -13.66 22.32 -0.30
CA GLN A 36 -14.75 22.98 -1.05
C GLN A 36 -15.03 22.36 -2.43
N SER A 37 -14.00 21.85 -3.11
CA SER A 37 -14.10 21.30 -4.47
C SER A 37 -13.60 19.86 -4.60
N GLY A 38 -13.89 18.99 -3.63
CA GLY A 38 -13.52 17.58 -3.70
C GLY A 38 -12.95 17.03 -2.40
N LEU A 39 -12.08 16.03 -2.52
CA LEU A 39 -11.51 15.31 -1.38
C LEU A 39 -9.99 15.28 -1.49
N LEU A 40 -9.33 15.51 -0.36
CA LEU A 40 -7.90 15.28 -0.20
C LEU A 40 -7.66 13.96 0.52
N LEU A 41 -6.48 13.42 0.29
CA LEU A 41 -5.92 12.29 1.01
C LEU A 41 -4.67 12.73 1.77
N MET A 42 -4.49 12.22 2.98
CA MET A 42 -3.28 12.46 3.77
C MET A 42 -2.83 11.16 4.42
N ALA A 43 -1.58 10.77 4.17
CA ALA A 43 -0.94 9.62 4.79
C ALA A 43 0.39 10.02 5.41
N SER A 44 0.89 9.20 6.33
CA SER A 44 2.21 9.41 6.96
C SER A 44 2.79 8.07 7.38
N GLU A 45 4.00 7.79 6.90
CA GLU A 45 4.71 6.55 7.17
C GLU A 45 6.01 6.80 7.94
N GLY A 46 6.25 5.96 8.94
CA GLY A 46 7.50 5.88 9.68
C GLY A 46 8.34 4.69 9.20
N ILE A 47 9.57 4.95 8.80
CA ILE A 47 10.46 3.89 8.30
C ILE A 47 11.19 3.20 9.46
N SER A 48 11.32 1.87 9.37
CA SER A 48 12.04 1.08 10.37
C SER A 48 13.41 1.68 10.69
N PRO A 49 13.73 2.02 11.94
CA PRO A 49 15.02 2.59 12.29
C PRO A 49 16.20 1.71 11.86
N SER A 50 16.05 0.38 11.92
CA SER A 50 17.10 -0.55 11.48
C SER A 50 17.36 -0.48 9.97
N LEU A 51 16.34 -0.18 9.16
CA LEU A 51 16.51 0.04 7.71
C LEU A 51 17.19 1.39 7.46
N VAL A 52 16.77 2.44 8.17
CA VAL A 52 17.38 3.77 8.07
C VAL A 52 18.87 3.71 8.43
N GLU A 53 19.22 2.93 9.45
CA GLU A 53 20.60 2.75 9.93
C GLU A 53 21.48 1.99 8.92
N LYS A 54 20.97 0.88 8.40
CA LYS A 54 21.76 -0.05 7.57
C LYS A 54 21.74 0.32 6.08
N GLU A 55 20.63 0.83 5.59
CA GLU A 55 20.36 1.09 4.17
C GLU A 55 19.76 2.49 3.96
N PRO A 56 20.49 3.56 4.34
CA PRO A 56 19.93 4.91 4.41
C PRO A 56 19.40 5.43 3.07
N TRP A 57 20.06 5.11 1.96
CA TRP A 57 19.56 5.50 0.63
C TRP A 57 18.25 4.79 0.30
N PHE A 58 18.18 3.48 0.52
CA PHE A 58 16.98 2.68 0.23
C PHE A 58 15.83 3.03 1.19
N ALA A 59 16.14 3.35 2.45
CA ALA A 59 15.16 3.86 3.40
C ALA A 59 14.52 5.19 2.92
N GLY A 60 15.36 6.12 2.42
CA GLY A 60 14.88 7.36 1.81
C GLY A 60 14.03 7.12 0.56
N TRP A 61 14.47 6.23 -0.33
CA TRP A 61 13.70 5.81 -1.51
C TRP A 61 12.35 5.20 -1.12
N SER A 62 12.36 4.21 -0.23
CA SER A 62 11.15 3.47 0.19
C SER A 62 10.15 4.36 0.91
N SER A 63 10.62 5.35 1.68
CA SER A 63 9.73 6.27 2.41
C SER A 63 8.83 7.08 1.48
N VAL A 64 9.30 7.41 0.28
CA VAL A 64 8.50 8.08 -0.75
C VAL A 64 7.57 7.07 -1.43
N LEU A 65 8.09 5.89 -1.80
CA LEU A 65 7.34 4.86 -2.50
C LEU A 65 6.10 4.40 -1.71
N VAL A 66 6.26 4.07 -0.41
CA VAL A 66 5.15 3.57 0.40
C VAL A 66 4.03 4.61 0.54
N ASN A 67 4.38 5.87 0.77
CA ASN A 67 3.42 6.96 0.83
C ASN A 67 2.66 7.18 -0.50
N ILE A 68 3.35 7.06 -1.64
CA ILE A 68 2.70 7.12 -2.97
C ILE A 68 1.73 5.96 -3.14
N SER A 69 2.09 4.77 -2.64
CA SER A 69 1.24 3.57 -2.70
C SER A 69 -0.03 3.74 -1.89
N ASP A 70 0.03 4.31 -0.68
CA ASP A 70 -1.13 4.61 0.16
C ASP A 70 -2.14 5.50 -0.58
N ILE A 71 -1.66 6.60 -1.16
CA ILE A 71 -2.51 7.51 -1.93
C ILE A 71 -3.12 6.79 -3.14
N THR A 72 -2.32 5.99 -3.83
CA THR A 72 -2.77 5.24 -5.02
C THR A 72 -3.81 4.19 -4.66
N ALA A 73 -3.60 3.43 -3.57
CA ALA A 73 -4.54 2.43 -3.07
C ALA A 73 -5.92 3.01 -2.78
N MET A 74 -5.97 4.24 -2.27
CA MET A 74 -7.22 4.98 -2.03
C MET A 74 -7.85 5.58 -3.30
N GLY A 75 -7.26 5.34 -4.49
CA GLY A 75 -7.74 5.88 -5.78
C GLY A 75 -7.29 7.33 -6.04
N GLY A 76 -6.36 7.85 -5.27
CA GLY A 76 -5.87 9.21 -5.34
C GLY A 76 -4.65 9.40 -6.24
N LYS A 77 -4.34 10.67 -6.47
CA LYS A 77 -3.14 11.14 -7.15
C LYS A 77 -2.25 11.88 -6.16
N PRO A 78 -0.99 11.47 -5.98
CA PRO A 78 -0.02 12.18 -5.14
C PRO A 78 0.18 13.64 -5.61
N ILE A 79 0.28 14.57 -4.66
CA ILE A 79 0.49 16.01 -4.92
C ILE A 79 1.85 16.46 -4.42
N ALA A 80 2.17 16.23 -3.15
CA ALA A 80 3.36 16.72 -2.49
C ALA A 80 3.70 15.92 -1.24
N LEU A 81 4.98 15.94 -0.85
CA LEU A 81 5.50 15.30 0.35
C LEU A 81 6.18 16.29 1.27
N VAL A 82 6.20 15.94 2.56
CA VAL A 82 7.07 16.54 3.58
C VAL A 82 7.74 15.43 4.37
N ASN A 83 8.92 15.69 4.94
CA ASN A 83 9.64 14.68 5.73
C ASN A 83 10.00 15.19 7.13
N SER A 84 10.30 14.27 8.03
CA SER A 84 10.97 14.52 9.30
C SER A 84 12.09 13.51 9.46
N ILE A 85 13.32 14.00 9.62
CA ILE A 85 14.52 13.19 9.79
C ILE A 85 15.15 13.50 11.15
N TRP A 86 15.38 12.47 11.92
CA TRP A 86 16.22 12.50 13.11
C TRP A 86 17.53 11.81 12.76
N SER A 87 18.64 12.48 12.96
CA SER A 87 19.97 11.90 12.68
C SER A 87 20.94 12.20 13.81
N GLU A 88 21.78 11.24 14.08
CA GLU A 88 23.05 11.48 14.77
C GLU A 88 23.90 12.43 13.90
N ASN A 89 24.95 13.00 14.44
CA ASN A 89 25.81 13.92 13.70
C ASN A 89 26.64 13.22 12.59
N ASP A 90 25.94 12.41 11.76
CA ASP A 90 26.47 11.70 10.58
C ASP A 90 25.85 12.30 9.32
N LEU A 91 26.55 13.28 8.75
CA LEU A 91 26.12 13.99 7.55
C LEU A 91 26.14 13.08 6.30
N GLU A 92 27.01 12.09 6.22
CA GLU A 92 27.07 11.20 5.08
C GLU A 92 25.79 10.34 5.00
N LYS A 93 25.41 9.73 6.11
CA LYS A 93 24.19 8.92 6.19
C LYS A 93 22.95 9.79 5.96
N HIS A 94 22.89 10.97 6.57
CA HIS A 94 21.83 11.93 6.35
C HIS A 94 21.66 12.28 4.86
N ASN A 95 22.75 12.58 4.17
CA ASN A 95 22.74 12.89 2.74
C ASN A 95 22.32 11.70 1.87
N LYS A 96 22.66 10.46 2.26
CA LYS A 96 22.16 9.25 1.59
C LYS A 96 20.64 9.12 1.68
N ILE A 97 20.05 9.41 2.84
CA ILE A 97 18.59 9.41 3.02
C ILE A 97 17.95 10.45 2.08
N LEU A 98 18.45 11.69 2.11
CA LEU A 98 17.95 12.76 1.24
C LEU A 98 18.08 12.42 -0.24
N SER A 99 19.22 11.84 -0.65
CA SER A 99 19.45 11.41 -2.03
C SER A 99 18.46 10.33 -2.47
N GLY A 100 18.15 9.36 -1.62
CA GLY A 100 17.13 8.34 -1.89
C GLY A 100 15.75 8.94 -2.07
N MET A 101 15.35 9.86 -1.20
CA MET A 101 14.08 10.59 -1.33
C MET A 101 14.02 11.43 -2.61
N SER A 102 15.09 12.18 -2.91
CA SER A 102 15.15 13.02 -4.12
C SER A 102 15.00 12.18 -5.37
N PHE A 103 15.73 11.05 -5.45
CA PHE A 103 15.63 10.15 -6.59
C PHE A 103 14.21 9.57 -6.76
N ALA A 104 13.52 9.21 -5.67
CA ALA A 104 12.15 8.78 -5.72
C ALA A 104 11.20 9.89 -6.18
N CYS A 105 11.33 11.10 -5.62
CA CYS A 105 10.53 12.26 -6.00
C CYS A 105 10.64 12.56 -7.51
N GLU A 106 11.83 12.49 -8.08
CA GLU A 106 12.06 12.66 -9.52
C GLU A 106 11.40 11.56 -10.34
N LYS A 107 11.59 10.29 -9.94
CA LYS A 107 11.00 9.12 -10.62
C LYS A 107 9.48 9.18 -10.67
N PHE A 108 8.85 9.52 -9.56
CA PHE A 108 7.39 9.58 -9.45
C PHE A 108 6.82 10.94 -9.86
N ASN A 109 7.67 11.93 -10.06
CA ASN A 109 7.28 13.33 -10.34
C ASN A 109 6.35 13.91 -9.26
N VAL A 110 6.70 13.67 -7.99
CA VAL A 110 5.99 14.19 -6.81
C VAL A 110 6.98 15.00 -5.97
N PRO A 111 6.78 16.30 -5.78
CA PRO A 111 7.76 17.15 -5.12
C PRO A 111 7.80 16.95 -3.60
N MET A 112 9.00 16.97 -3.03
CA MET A 112 9.21 17.22 -1.60
C MET A 112 9.18 18.73 -1.38
N VAL A 113 8.15 19.24 -0.70
CA VAL A 113 7.91 20.68 -0.55
C VAL A 113 8.37 21.26 0.79
N GLY A 114 8.83 20.40 1.68
CA GLY A 114 9.32 20.82 3.00
C GLY A 114 9.70 19.65 3.88
N GLY A 115 10.01 19.97 5.12
CA GLY A 115 10.36 18.97 6.12
C GLY A 115 11.11 19.54 7.31
N HIS A 116 11.54 18.67 8.20
CA HIS A 116 12.32 19.01 9.38
C HIS A 116 13.49 18.05 9.56
N SER A 117 14.65 18.58 9.93
CA SER A 117 15.84 17.77 10.25
C SER A 117 16.33 18.07 11.67
N ASN A 118 16.37 17.08 12.52
CA ASN A 118 17.00 17.12 13.83
C ASN A 118 18.33 16.35 13.77
N GLN A 119 19.44 17.08 13.71
CA GLN A 119 20.79 16.50 13.56
C GLN A 119 21.48 16.15 14.90
N LYS A 120 20.80 16.34 16.04
CA LYS A 120 21.33 16.04 17.38
C LYS A 120 20.51 14.96 18.08
N SER A 121 19.89 14.08 17.32
CA SER A 121 19.19 12.93 17.87
C SER A 121 20.18 11.82 18.27
N PRO A 122 19.92 11.05 19.31
CA PRO A 122 20.74 9.89 19.67
C PRO A 122 20.45 8.65 18.79
N TYR A 123 19.69 8.78 17.71
CA TYR A 123 19.32 7.70 16.80
C TYR A 123 18.93 8.27 15.43
N PHE A 124 18.91 7.39 14.44
CA PHE A 124 18.31 7.67 13.12
C PHE A 124 16.84 7.27 13.11
N ALA A 125 16.00 8.17 12.63
CA ALA A 125 14.60 7.89 12.30
C ALA A 125 14.17 8.74 11.11
N LEU A 126 13.20 8.23 10.37
CA LEU A 126 12.65 8.88 9.19
C LEU A 126 11.14 8.70 9.17
N SER A 127 10.43 9.79 8.97
CA SER A 127 9.00 9.79 8.63
C SER A 127 8.76 10.68 7.43
N VAL A 128 7.85 10.26 6.56
CA VAL A 128 7.41 11.03 5.39
C VAL A 128 5.91 11.09 5.41
N SER A 129 5.36 12.27 5.13
CA SER A 129 3.93 12.48 4.97
C SER A 129 3.61 12.96 3.56
N ILE A 130 2.46 12.58 3.05
CA ILE A 130 2.02 12.84 1.68
C ILE A 130 0.62 13.44 1.65
N LEU A 131 0.44 14.37 0.73
CA LEU A 131 -0.87 14.89 0.34
C LEU A 131 -1.23 14.33 -1.03
N GLY A 132 -2.48 13.89 -1.17
CA GLY A 132 -3.07 13.41 -2.43
C GLY A 132 -4.39 14.08 -2.74
N LEU A 133 -4.84 13.95 -3.97
CA LEU A 133 -6.13 14.45 -4.47
C LEU A 133 -6.94 13.28 -5.02
N ILE A 134 -8.22 13.21 -4.65
CA ILE A 134 -9.21 12.31 -5.27
C ILE A 134 -9.85 13.01 -6.47
N GLU A 135 -9.71 12.40 -7.64
CA GLU A 135 -10.37 12.83 -8.88
C GLU A 135 -11.48 11.88 -9.34
N GLY A 136 -11.75 10.85 -8.58
CA GLY A 136 -12.71 9.78 -8.87
C GLY A 136 -13.35 9.21 -7.60
N PRO A 137 -13.87 7.98 -7.65
CA PRO A 137 -14.33 7.28 -6.45
C PRO A 137 -13.17 6.99 -5.48
N ILE A 138 -13.45 7.09 -4.18
CA ILE A 138 -12.54 6.61 -3.13
C ILE A 138 -12.54 5.08 -3.14
N LEU A 139 -11.37 4.48 -2.99
CA LEU A 139 -11.18 3.03 -2.90
C LEU A 139 -10.93 2.55 -1.45
N SER A 140 -11.63 3.12 -0.47
CA SER A 140 -11.48 2.66 0.92
C SER A 140 -11.62 1.13 1.02
N SER A 141 -10.70 0.50 1.73
CA SER A 141 -10.76 -0.93 2.01
C SER A 141 -12.05 -1.36 2.72
N ARG A 142 -12.72 -0.42 3.39
CA ARG A 142 -14.01 -0.62 4.08
C ARG A 142 -15.20 -0.84 3.15
N PHE A 143 -15.03 -0.62 1.86
CA PHE A 143 -16.11 -0.79 0.88
C PHE A 143 -16.20 -2.21 0.32
N ALA A 144 -15.22 -3.07 0.60
CA ALA A 144 -15.34 -4.47 0.22
C ALA A 144 -16.51 -5.15 0.96
N ASP A 145 -17.25 -5.98 0.23
CA ASP A 145 -18.44 -6.64 0.75
C ASP A 145 -18.46 -8.14 0.43
N SER A 146 -19.36 -8.84 1.10
CA SER A 146 -19.56 -10.27 0.85
C SER A 146 -19.99 -10.51 -0.59
N GLY A 147 -19.38 -11.52 -1.22
CA GLY A 147 -19.57 -11.82 -2.64
C GLY A 147 -18.58 -11.14 -3.57
N ASP A 148 -17.78 -10.19 -3.07
CA ASP A 148 -16.69 -9.63 -3.85
C ASP A 148 -15.57 -10.66 -4.06
N GLU A 149 -14.91 -10.55 -5.20
CA GLU A 149 -13.69 -11.27 -5.49
C GLU A 149 -12.48 -10.48 -4.99
N LEU A 150 -11.50 -11.17 -4.41
CA LEU A 150 -10.20 -10.62 -4.05
C LEU A 150 -9.23 -10.87 -5.19
N TRP A 151 -8.71 -9.79 -5.76
CA TRP A 151 -7.72 -9.82 -6.83
C TRP A 151 -6.41 -9.21 -6.37
N ILE A 152 -5.30 -9.75 -6.91
CA ILE A 152 -3.98 -9.13 -6.79
C ILE A 152 -3.58 -8.49 -8.11
N ILE A 153 -3.00 -7.29 -8.02
CA ILE A 153 -2.29 -6.62 -9.11
C ILE A 153 -0.90 -6.32 -8.59
N ALA A 154 0.13 -6.99 -9.10
CA ALA A 154 1.49 -6.87 -8.56
C ALA A 154 2.54 -6.91 -9.67
N ASN A 155 3.61 -6.13 -9.51
CA ASN A 155 4.73 -6.15 -10.45
C ASN A 155 5.65 -7.35 -10.17
N LYS A 156 5.72 -8.29 -11.15
CA LYS A 156 6.58 -9.48 -11.07
C LYS A 156 8.02 -9.22 -11.52
N ASP A 157 8.27 -8.11 -12.20
CA ASP A 157 9.58 -7.75 -12.73
C ASP A 157 10.38 -6.97 -11.68
N GLY A 158 10.88 -7.70 -10.68
CA GLY A 158 11.65 -7.16 -9.57
C GLY A 158 12.71 -8.16 -9.10
N TYR A 159 13.27 -7.88 -7.95
CA TYR A 159 14.24 -8.73 -7.28
C TYR A 159 14.20 -8.48 -5.78
N PHE A 160 14.66 -9.45 -4.98
CA PHE A 160 14.84 -9.22 -3.55
C PHE A 160 15.99 -8.26 -3.29
N PHE A 161 15.71 -7.22 -2.52
CA PHE A 161 16.74 -6.26 -2.11
C PHE A 161 17.61 -6.87 -1.02
N LYS A 162 18.82 -7.29 -1.39
CA LYS A 162 19.77 -7.97 -0.48
C LYS A 162 19.10 -9.15 0.25
N ASP A 163 19.33 -9.24 1.57
CA ASP A 163 18.78 -10.28 2.44
C ASP A 163 17.47 -9.84 3.14
N TYR A 164 16.80 -8.79 2.62
CA TYR A 164 15.54 -8.34 3.15
C TYR A 164 14.35 -9.01 2.43
N PRO A 165 13.21 -9.18 3.11
CA PRO A 165 11.99 -9.64 2.45
C PRO A 165 11.35 -8.51 1.64
N PHE A 166 12.14 -7.82 0.83
CA PHE A 166 11.74 -6.65 0.05
C PHE A 166 11.84 -6.95 -1.43
N TRP A 167 10.69 -7.01 -2.09
CA TRP A 167 10.60 -7.14 -3.54
C TRP A 167 10.72 -5.76 -4.19
N ASP A 168 11.89 -5.44 -4.69
CA ASP A 168 12.14 -4.17 -5.36
C ASP A 168 11.82 -4.27 -6.85
N ALA A 169 10.66 -3.78 -7.23
CA ALA A 169 10.19 -3.66 -8.60
C ALA A 169 10.23 -2.19 -9.11
N ALA A 170 10.80 -1.26 -8.35
CA ALA A 170 10.67 0.16 -8.61
C ALA A 170 11.99 0.91 -8.79
N THR A 171 13.05 0.62 -8.02
CA THR A 171 14.31 1.41 -8.09
C THR A 171 14.93 1.41 -9.48
N LYS A 172 14.91 0.30 -10.21
CA LYS A 172 15.45 0.18 -11.58
C LYS A 172 14.45 0.48 -12.68
N ALA A 173 13.14 0.55 -12.36
CA ALA A 173 12.11 0.83 -13.34
C ALA A 173 12.24 2.25 -13.90
N SER A 174 11.82 2.47 -15.15
CA SER A 174 11.77 3.82 -15.71
C SER A 174 10.66 4.67 -15.07
N ALA A 175 10.85 5.98 -15.03
CA ALA A 175 9.82 6.91 -14.54
C ALA A 175 8.49 6.77 -15.32
N THR A 176 8.58 6.53 -16.64
CA THR A 176 7.41 6.31 -17.50
C THR A 176 6.65 5.05 -17.08
N LEU A 177 7.35 3.95 -16.79
CA LEU A 177 6.72 2.71 -16.34
C LEU A 177 6.06 2.86 -14.97
N LEU A 178 6.75 3.47 -14.01
CA LEU A 178 6.21 3.74 -12.68
C LEU A 178 4.96 4.62 -12.76
N LYS A 179 4.99 5.70 -13.53
CA LYS A 179 3.82 6.56 -13.76
C LYS A 179 2.65 5.77 -14.36
N LYS A 180 2.91 4.89 -15.33
CA LYS A 180 1.90 4.02 -15.93
C LYS A 180 1.26 3.09 -14.89
N HIS A 181 2.06 2.44 -14.03
CA HIS A 181 1.58 1.52 -13.00
C HIS A 181 0.76 2.24 -11.91
N PHE A 182 1.28 3.34 -11.36
CA PHE A 182 0.61 4.08 -10.30
C PHE A 182 -0.62 4.86 -10.76
N SER A 183 -0.79 5.11 -12.06
CA SER A 183 -2.03 5.67 -12.62
C SER A 183 -3.12 4.62 -12.85
N LEU A 184 -2.79 3.34 -12.82
CA LEU A 184 -3.71 2.25 -13.14
C LEU A 184 -4.84 2.12 -12.11
N ILE A 185 -4.54 2.13 -10.83
CA ILE A 185 -5.54 1.98 -9.76
C ILE A 185 -6.58 3.11 -9.77
N PRO A 186 -6.20 4.40 -9.80
CA PRO A 186 -7.16 5.49 -9.98
C PRO A 186 -7.97 5.39 -11.28
N PHE A 187 -7.37 4.92 -12.37
CA PHE A 187 -8.08 4.68 -13.64
C PHE A 187 -9.15 3.59 -13.49
N LEU A 188 -8.81 2.46 -12.87
CA LEU A 188 -9.75 1.35 -12.63
C LEU A 188 -10.91 1.79 -11.72
N ALA A 189 -10.64 2.64 -10.71
CA ALA A 189 -11.66 3.25 -9.87
C ALA A 189 -12.62 4.13 -10.70
N LYS A 190 -12.09 5.05 -11.51
CA LYS A 190 -12.90 5.92 -12.40
C LYS A 190 -13.78 5.13 -13.36
N LYS A 191 -13.35 3.92 -13.76
CA LYS A 191 -14.12 3.01 -14.60
C LYS A 191 -15.09 2.13 -13.83
N ASN A 192 -15.17 2.27 -12.50
CA ASN A 192 -15.98 1.41 -11.62
C ASN A 192 -15.66 -0.10 -11.81
N ILE A 193 -14.39 -0.43 -12.11
CA ILE A 193 -13.91 -1.81 -12.23
C ILE A 193 -13.54 -2.35 -10.85
N ILE A 194 -12.82 -1.56 -10.05
CA ILE A 194 -12.52 -1.83 -8.64
C ILE A 194 -13.26 -0.83 -7.76
N HIS A 195 -13.62 -1.22 -6.54
CA HIS A 195 -14.33 -0.34 -5.62
C HIS A 195 -13.75 -0.30 -4.20
N ALA A 196 -12.78 -1.19 -3.90
CA ALA A 196 -11.96 -1.12 -2.70
C ALA A 196 -10.56 -1.67 -3.02
N ALA A 197 -9.54 -1.13 -2.38
CA ALA A 197 -8.18 -1.60 -2.56
C ALA A 197 -7.33 -1.35 -1.30
N LYS A 198 -6.19 -2.04 -1.22
CA LYS A 198 -5.07 -1.80 -0.30
C LYS A 198 -3.76 -2.04 -1.01
N ASP A 199 -2.74 -1.23 -0.72
CA ASP A 199 -1.38 -1.53 -1.16
C ASP A 199 -0.82 -2.75 -0.43
N ILE A 200 0.07 -3.49 -1.08
CA ILE A 200 0.77 -4.62 -0.44
C ILE A 200 1.87 -4.06 0.44
N SER A 201 1.62 -4.12 1.74
CA SER A 201 2.41 -3.52 2.82
C SER A 201 3.15 -4.59 3.64
N MET A 202 3.63 -4.25 4.83
CA MET A 202 4.36 -5.15 5.72
C MET A 202 3.56 -6.43 6.00
N GLY A 203 4.22 -7.57 5.90
CA GLY A 203 3.60 -8.90 5.95
C GLY A 203 3.11 -9.41 4.60
N GLY A 204 3.37 -8.66 3.52
CA GLY A 204 3.11 -9.05 2.13
C GLY A 204 1.63 -9.24 1.82
N ILE A 205 1.34 -10.09 0.85
CA ILE A 205 -0.03 -10.42 0.39
C ILE A 205 -0.90 -10.89 1.56
N THR A 206 -0.38 -11.79 2.38
CA THR A 206 -1.12 -12.37 3.52
C THR A 206 -1.38 -11.37 4.62
N GLY A 207 -0.39 -10.56 5.00
CA GLY A 207 -0.55 -9.51 5.99
C GLY A 207 -1.49 -8.39 5.52
N THR A 208 -1.42 -8.02 4.25
CA THR A 208 -2.34 -7.05 3.65
C THR A 208 -3.78 -7.58 3.62
N ALA A 209 -3.98 -8.88 3.32
CA ALA A 209 -5.30 -9.49 3.40
C ALA A 209 -5.88 -9.47 4.81
N VAL A 210 -5.05 -9.66 5.85
CA VAL A 210 -5.48 -9.52 7.24
C VAL A 210 -5.96 -8.09 7.51
N MET A 211 -5.19 -7.08 7.10
CA MET A 211 -5.59 -5.68 7.25
C MET A 211 -6.88 -5.35 6.48
N PHE A 212 -7.04 -5.94 5.30
CA PHE A 212 -8.23 -5.74 4.48
C PHE A 212 -9.47 -6.41 5.12
N ALA A 213 -9.33 -7.64 5.65
CA ALA A 213 -10.41 -8.32 6.37
C ALA A 213 -10.87 -7.51 7.60
N GLU A 214 -9.92 -6.99 8.37
CA GLU A 214 -10.15 -6.16 9.55
C GLU A 214 -10.89 -4.88 9.21
N SER A 215 -10.40 -4.11 8.23
CA SER A 215 -11.02 -2.84 7.84
C SER A 215 -12.38 -3.01 7.18
N ALA A 216 -12.58 -4.06 6.39
CA ALA A 216 -13.85 -4.38 5.75
C ALA A 216 -14.87 -5.00 6.71
N GLY A 217 -14.45 -5.55 7.86
CA GLY A 217 -15.31 -6.34 8.75
C GLY A 217 -15.81 -7.61 8.07
N LYS A 218 -14.96 -8.28 7.29
CA LYS A 218 -15.33 -9.44 6.47
C LYS A 218 -14.34 -10.60 6.64
N LYS A 219 -14.85 -11.80 6.37
CA LYS A 219 -14.01 -12.97 6.20
C LYS A 219 -13.39 -12.96 4.78
N ILE A 220 -12.09 -13.21 4.68
CA ILE A 220 -11.39 -13.44 3.41
C ILE A 220 -10.92 -14.90 3.34
N VAL A 221 -11.16 -15.55 2.21
CA VAL A 221 -10.60 -16.87 1.91
C VAL A 221 -9.68 -16.74 0.71
N ILE A 222 -8.39 -16.94 0.92
CA ILE A 222 -7.34 -16.87 -0.11
C ILE A 222 -7.02 -18.28 -0.57
N ASP A 223 -7.02 -18.50 -1.87
CA ASP A 223 -6.55 -19.72 -2.53
C ASP A 223 -5.10 -19.48 -3.00
N ILE A 224 -4.13 -19.99 -2.23
CA ILE A 224 -2.71 -19.72 -2.49
C ILE A 224 -2.22 -20.36 -3.79
N GLU A 225 -2.86 -21.44 -4.26
CA GLU A 225 -2.53 -22.08 -5.52
C GLU A 225 -2.88 -21.23 -6.75
N LYS A 226 -3.74 -20.22 -6.58
CA LYS A 226 -4.12 -19.26 -7.61
C LYS A 226 -3.23 -18.01 -7.66
N ILE A 227 -2.31 -17.87 -6.70
CA ILE A 227 -1.43 -16.71 -6.66
C ILE A 227 -0.27 -16.94 -7.63
N GLU A 228 -0.30 -16.23 -8.76
CA GLU A 228 0.84 -16.19 -9.66
C GLU A 228 2.03 -15.52 -8.96
N ARG A 229 3.23 -16.01 -9.26
CA ARG A 229 4.48 -15.48 -8.71
C ARG A 229 5.61 -15.42 -9.74
N PRO A 230 6.63 -14.59 -9.52
CA PRO A 230 7.80 -14.56 -10.38
C PRO A 230 8.51 -15.92 -10.41
N LYS A 231 9.05 -16.28 -11.58
CA LYS A 231 9.74 -17.56 -11.76
C LYS A 231 10.94 -17.67 -10.81
N GLY A 232 11.01 -18.81 -10.10
CA GLY A 232 12.11 -19.10 -9.18
C GLY A 232 11.98 -18.48 -7.79
N VAL A 233 10.94 -17.70 -7.53
CA VAL A 233 10.66 -17.13 -6.21
C VAL A 233 9.90 -18.16 -5.36
N PRO A 234 10.37 -18.50 -4.15
CA PRO A 234 9.65 -19.38 -3.24
C PRO A 234 8.28 -18.80 -2.86
N GLU A 235 7.28 -19.67 -2.69
CA GLU A 235 5.91 -19.25 -2.38
C GLU A 235 5.83 -18.42 -1.10
N PHE A 236 6.47 -18.89 -0.04
CA PHE A 236 6.46 -18.19 1.24
C PHE A 236 7.05 -16.78 1.13
N ASP A 237 8.17 -16.63 0.43
CA ASP A 237 8.84 -15.35 0.26
C ASP A 237 7.96 -14.38 -0.54
N TRP A 238 7.27 -14.87 -1.58
CA TRP A 238 6.32 -14.06 -2.36
C TRP A 238 5.10 -13.63 -1.55
N LEU A 239 4.56 -14.53 -0.73
CA LEU A 239 3.39 -14.25 0.11
C LEU A 239 3.66 -13.22 1.21
N THR A 240 4.93 -13.03 1.62
CA THR A 240 5.31 -12.22 2.78
C THR A 240 6.19 -11.02 2.45
N CYS A 241 6.61 -10.84 1.18
CA CYS A 241 7.49 -9.74 0.81
C CYS A 241 6.76 -8.39 0.64
N PHE A 242 7.53 -7.30 0.78
CA PHE A 242 7.13 -5.91 0.52
C PHE A 242 8.41 -5.10 0.17
N PRO A 243 8.43 -3.78 -0.05
CA PRO A 243 7.36 -2.81 0.00
C PRO A 243 6.65 -2.60 -1.34
N SER A 244 5.39 -2.23 -1.23
CA SER A 244 4.55 -1.54 -2.22
C SER A 244 4.84 -1.82 -3.70
N TYR A 245 4.83 -3.09 -4.08
CA TYR A 245 4.98 -3.52 -5.48
C TYR A 245 3.66 -3.88 -6.13
N GLY A 246 2.55 -3.73 -5.41
CA GLY A 246 1.23 -4.10 -5.88
C GLY A 246 0.10 -3.78 -4.92
N PHE A 247 -1.09 -4.23 -5.29
CA PHE A 247 -2.33 -3.93 -4.61
C PHE A 247 -3.20 -5.18 -4.49
N LEU A 248 -3.95 -5.27 -3.40
CA LEU A 248 -5.12 -6.15 -3.28
C LEU A 248 -6.37 -5.34 -3.58
N CYS A 249 -7.23 -5.84 -4.45
CA CYS A 249 -8.43 -5.16 -4.91
C CYS A 249 -9.68 -6.01 -4.68
N ALA A 250 -10.76 -5.37 -4.25
CA ALA A 250 -12.09 -5.97 -4.23
C ALA A 250 -12.87 -5.53 -5.47
N ILE A 251 -13.43 -6.49 -6.17
CA ILE A 251 -14.25 -6.27 -7.36
C ILE A 251 -15.53 -7.09 -7.32
N LYS A 252 -16.57 -6.63 -7.99
CA LYS A 252 -17.74 -7.44 -8.25
C LYS A 252 -17.42 -8.50 -9.32
N PRO A 253 -17.95 -9.74 -9.23
CA PRO A 253 -17.63 -10.81 -10.17
C PRO A 253 -17.88 -10.47 -11.64
N ASP A 254 -18.89 -9.65 -11.94
CA ASP A 254 -19.19 -9.18 -13.29
C ASP A 254 -18.12 -8.22 -13.86
N LYS A 255 -17.21 -7.72 -13.04
CA LYS A 255 -16.10 -6.83 -13.45
C LYS A 255 -14.80 -7.57 -13.79
N ALA A 256 -14.71 -8.87 -13.52
CA ALA A 256 -13.49 -9.66 -13.71
C ALA A 256 -12.91 -9.57 -15.12
N ASN A 257 -13.76 -9.67 -16.15
CA ASN A 257 -13.30 -9.58 -17.55
C ASN A 257 -12.83 -8.17 -17.91
N PHE A 258 -13.51 -7.12 -17.41
CA PHE A 258 -13.08 -5.73 -17.62
C PHE A 258 -11.72 -5.47 -16.97
N LEU A 259 -11.46 -6.03 -15.77
CA LEU A 259 -10.15 -5.93 -15.13
C LEU A 259 -9.06 -6.61 -15.95
N LYS A 260 -9.29 -7.86 -16.40
CA LYS A 260 -8.33 -8.59 -17.24
C LYS A 260 -8.03 -7.84 -18.55
N ASP A 261 -9.05 -7.29 -19.20
CA ASP A 261 -8.89 -6.53 -20.43
C ASP A 261 -8.10 -5.23 -20.20
N ALA A 262 -8.34 -4.55 -19.10
CA ALA A 262 -7.61 -3.33 -18.74
C ALA A 262 -6.13 -3.60 -18.43
N LEU A 263 -5.79 -4.80 -17.91
CA LEU A 263 -4.42 -5.18 -17.59
C LEU A 263 -3.68 -5.89 -18.74
N ARG A 264 -4.36 -6.26 -19.81
CA ARG A 264 -3.73 -6.92 -20.97
C ARG A 264 -2.48 -6.22 -21.53
N PRO A 265 -2.38 -4.87 -21.51
CA PRO A 265 -1.17 -4.16 -21.99
C PRO A 265 -0.01 -4.12 -20.97
N TYR A 266 -0.07 -4.87 -19.88
CA TYR A 266 0.88 -4.80 -18.76
C TYR A 266 1.47 -6.19 -18.50
N ASP A 267 2.36 -6.66 -19.38
CA ASP A 267 2.96 -8.00 -19.28
C ASP A 267 3.79 -8.19 -17.99
N GLU A 268 4.29 -7.10 -17.43
CA GLU A 268 5.04 -7.05 -16.18
C GLU A 268 4.18 -7.21 -14.92
N LEU A 269 2.85 -7.06 -15.04
CA LEU A 269 1.94 -7.17 -13.90
C LEU A 269 1.29 -8.56 -13.82
N ILE A 270 1.29 -9.12 -12.63
CA ILE A 270 0.39 -10.21 -12.24
C ILE A 270 -1.00 -9.60 -12.02
N CYS A 271 -2.04 -10.24 -12.56
CA CYS A 271 -3.42 -9.91 -12.31
C CYS A 271 -4.23 -11.20 -12.18
N CYS A 272 -4.46 -11.66 -10.97
CA CYS A 272 -5.19 -12.89 -10.76
C CYS A 272 -6.21 -12.82 -9.62
N HIS A 273 -7.30 -13.59 -9.76
CA HIS A 273 -8.29 -13.81 -8.73
C HIS A 273 -7.74 -14.78 -7.70
N ILE A 274 -7.49 -14.30 -6.49
CA ILE A 274 -6.83 -15.08 -5.44
C ILE A 274 -7.75 -15.49 -4.29
N GLY A 275 -8.98 -15.00 -4.24
CA GLY A 275 -9.89 -15.31 -3.14
C GLY A 275 -11.20 -14.55 -3.19
N ASN A 276 -11.96 -14.64 -2.10
CA ASN A 276 -13.27 -14.02 -2.01
C ASN A 276 -13.53 -13.45 -0.62
N PHE A 277 -14.29 -12.36 -0.59
CA PHE A 277 -14.90 -11.80 0.61
C PHE A 277 -16.20 -12.55 0.95
N LYS A 278 -16.39 -12.88 2.23
CA LYS A 278 -17.56 -13.60 2.73
C LYS A 278 -18.11 -12.95 3.99
N ASN A 279 -19.37 -13.21 4.27
CA ASN A 279 -19.94 -12.85 5.57
C ASN A 279 -19.25 -13.65 6.70
N GLY A 280 -19.12 -13.01 7.85
CA GLY A 280 -18.49 -13.57 9.04
C GLY A 280 -17.68 -12.53 9.79
N ASN A 281 -17.05 -12.93 10.88
CA ASN A 281 -16.11 -12.08 11.61
C ASN A 281 -14.90 -11.76 10.76
N SER A 282 -14.21 -10.65 11.07
CA SER A 282 -12.93 -10.30 10.46
C SER A 282 -11.95 -11.47 10.63
N SER A 283 -11.67 -12.16 9.54
CA SER A 283 -10.80 -13.34 9.57
C SER A 283 -10.22 -13.65 8.19
N VAL A 284 -9.07 -14.29 8.17
CA VAL A 284 -8.42 -14.74 6.93
C VAL A 284 -8.15 -16.22 7.00
N TYR A 285 -8.59 -16.94 5.98
CA TYR A 285 -8.32 -18.34 5.75
C TYR A 285 -7.44 -18.51 4.53
N ILE A 286 -6.46 -19.39 4.64
CA ILE A 286 -5.65 -19.85 3.51
C ILE A 286 -6.19 -21.20 3.07
N LYS A 287 -6.49 -21.31 1.79
CA LYS A 287 -6.96 -22.53 1.14
C LYS A 287 -5.93 -23.04 0.15
N ASN A 288 -5.76 -24.34 0.08
CA ASN A 288 -5.05 -25.10 -0.95
C ASN A 288 -5.80 -26.42 -1.23
N SER A 289 -5.21 -27.32 -2.02
CA SER A 289 -5.73 -28.65 -2.33
C SER A 289 -6.01 -29.53 -1.08
N ASN A 290 -5.32 -29.28 0.04
CA ASN A 290 -5.50 -30.02 1.31
C ASN A 290 -6.58 -29.43 2.23
N GLY A 291 -7.27 -28.36 1.79
CA GLY A 291 -8.35 -27.72 2.54
C GLY A 291 -8.05 -26.29 2.94
N ALA A 292 -8.87 -25.71 3.81
CA ALA A 292 -8.74 -24.35 4.29
C ALA A 292 -8.30 -24.34 5.76
N LYS A 293 -7.32 -23.48 6.10
CA LYS A 293 -6.83 -23.27 7.48
C LYS A 293 -6.96 -21.80 7.86
N LEU A 294 -7.34 -21.56 9.10
CA LEU A 294 -7.36 -20.22 9.69
C LEU A 294 -5.93 -19.67 9.75
N LEU A 295 -5.72 -18.50 9.17
CA LEU A 295 -4.47 -17.74 9.29
C LEU A 295 -4.58 -16.73 10.43
N TRP A 296 -5.70 -16.01 10.50
CA TRP A 296 -5.93 -14.95 11.46
C TRP A 296 -7.43 -14.71 11.70
N GLU A 297 -7.78 -14.31 12.92
CA GLU A 297 -9.12 -13.88 13.33
C GLU A 297 -8.99 -12.76 14.37
N GLU A 298 -9.87 -11.74 14.30
CA GLU A 298 -9.95 -10.62 15.24
C GLU A 298 -10.43 -11.04 16.64
#